data_5931b4c56c28c0ccb440750c8293297a
#
_entry.id   5931b4c56c28c0ccb440750c8293297a
#
_cell.length_a   1.000
_cell.length_b   1.000
_cell.length_c   1.000
_cell.angle_alpha   90.00
_cell.angle_beta   90.00
_cell.angle_gamma   90.00
#
_symmetry.space_group_name_H-M   'P 1'
#
loop_
_entity.id
_entity.type
_entity.pdbx_description
1 polymer ?
#
loop_
_entity_poly.entity_id
_entity_poly.type
_entity_poly.pdbx_seq_one_letter_code
_entity_poly.pdbx_strand_id
1 'polypeptide(L)'
;MKVVIVYSSRYGNGKKCVDCVDGALKARGHEVQVLNAPQSSPAQIPPADMYVFSGAAEAFGLAKGIKDYMNNMPELQGKKYALINTHGMSKPRGLPKMEKILSGKKKMVKVSEIHFQVGKEANTGNGLPAGYEAQLVQWVAGFA
;
A
#
# COMPACT_ATOMS: atom_id res chain seq x y z
N MET A 1 18.00 -2.29 -2.07
CA MET A 1 17.12 -3.25 -2.77
C MET A 1 16.20 -2.55 -3.73
N LYS A 2 15.55 -3.28 -4.60
CA LYS A 2 14.52 -2.76 -5.49
C LYS A 2 13.15 -2.96 -4.84
N VAL A 3 12.35 -1.88 -4.75
CA VAL A 3 11.02 -1.88 -4.17
C VAL A 3 10.01 -1.43 -5.23
N VAL A 4 8.93 -2.17 -5.38
CA VAL A 4 7.79 -1.77 -6.21
C VAL A 4 6.64 -1.42 -5.28
N ILE A 5 6.08 -0.22 -5.46
CA ILE A 5 4.90 0.24 -4.73
C ILE A 5 3.71 0.25 -5.69
N VAL A 6 2.65 -0.45 -5.34
CA VAL A 6 1.40 -0.46 -6.09
C VAL A 6 0.31 0.16 -5.22
N TYR A 7 -0.38 1.16 -5.76
CA TYR A 7 -1.41 1.85 -4.99
C TYR A 7 -2.65 2.17 -5.83
N SER A 8 -3.76 2.34 -5.14
CA SER A 8 -4.92 3.05 -5.67
C SER A 8 -5.34 4.10 -4.64
N SER A 9 -5.76 5.26 -5.11
CA SER A 9 -6.15 6.36 -4.23
C SER A 9 -7.25 7.20 -4.89
N ARG A 10 -8.44 7.19 -4.30
CA ARG A 10 -9.60 7.90 -4.86
C ARG A 10 -9.54 9.40 -4.58
N TYR A 11 -9.18 9.77 -3.35
CA TYR A 11 -9.20 11.16 -2.89
C TYR A 11 -7.81 11.74 -2.63
N GLY A 12 -6.76 10.95 -2.73
CA GLY A 12 -5.39 11.39 -2.56
C GLY A 12 -4.74 11.08 -1.21
N ASN A 13 -5.49 10.60 -0.20
CA ASN A 13 -4.90 10.26 1.11
C ASN A 13 -3.86 9.15 0.99
N GLY A 14 -4.21 8.06 0.32
CA GLY A 14 -3.29 6.97 0.09
C GLY A 14 -2.08 7.37 -0.75
N LYS A 15 -2.29 8.23 -1.76
CA LYS A 15 -1.18 8.72 -2.57
C LYS A 15 -0.19 9.55 -1.75
N LYS A 16 -0.66 10.36 -0.81
CA LYS A 16 0.22 11.09 0.12
C LYS A 16 1.08 10.14 0.95
N CYS A 17 0.50 9.05 1.42
CA CYS A 17 1.26 8.02 2.13
C CYS A 17 2.33 7.40 1.22
N VAL A 18 1.96 7.05 0.00
CA VAL A 18 2.87 6.45 -0.98
C VAL A 18 4.01 7.40 -1.33
N ASP A 19 3.71 8.68 -1.56
CA ASP A 19 4.75 9.67 -1.86
C ASP A 19 5.76 9.79 -0.71
N CYS A 20 5.28 9.75 0.53
CA CYS A 20 6.14 9.77 1.71
C CYS A 20 7.02 8.52 1.79
N VAL A 21 6.45 7.35 1.57
CA VAL A 21 7.19 6.08 1.60
C VAL A 21 8.21 6.00 0.47
N ASP A 22 7.86 6.45 -0.74
CA ASP A 22 8.78 6.54 -1.87
C ASP A 22 10.01 7.38 -1.51
N GLY A 23 9.78 8.57 -0.98
CA GLY A 23 10.87 9.46 -0.55
C GLY A 23 11.73 8.84 0.55
N ALA A 24 11.10 8.21 1.55
CA ALA A 24 11.82 7.59 2.66
C ALA A 24 12.68 6.40 2.20
N LEU A 25 12.18 5.58 1.28
CA LEU A 25 12.93 4.46 0.72
C LEU A 25 14.12 4.95 -0.11
N LYS A 26 13.91 5.96 -0.97
CA LYS A 26 14.99 6.54 -1.77
C LYS A 26 16.08 7.17 -0.90
N ALA A 27 15.69 7.86 0.18
CA ALA A 27 16.64 8.44 1.13
C ALA A 27 17.51 7.38 1.81
N ARG A 28 17.04 6.15 1.88
CA ARG A 28 17.80 5.00 2.42
C ARG A 28 18.59 4.23 1.34
N GLY A 29 18.63 4.74 0.11
CA GLY A 29 19.41 4.16 -0.98
C GLY A 29 18.71 3.06 -1.77
N HIS A 30 17.40 2.87 -1.59
CA HIS A 30 16.66 1.88 -2.36
C HIS A 30 16.20 2.42 -3.71
N GLU A 31 16.11 1.54 -4.70
CA GLU A 31 15.50 1.83 -6.00
C GLU A 31 14.00 1.60 -5.88
N VAL A 32 13.19 2.60 -6.25
CA VAL A 32 11.73 2.53 -6.07
C VAL A 32 11.01 2.79 -7.38
N GLN A 33 10.05 1.93 -7.71
CA GLN A 33 9.12 2.15 -8.81
C GLN A 33 7.70 2.20 -8.24
N VAL A 34 6.97 3.27 -8.58
CA VAL A 34 5.61 3.49 -8.09
C VAL A 34 4.62 3.27 -9.24
N LEU A 35 3.61 2.43 -9.00
CA LEU A 35 2.59 2.08 -9.99
C LEU A 35 1.20 2.44 -9.45
N ASN A 36 0.46 3.20 -10.24
CA ASN A 36 -0.96 3.45 -9.98
C ASN A 36 -1.76 2.26 -10.51
N ALA A 37 -2.38 1.49 -9.63
CA ALA A 37 -3.02 0.22 -9.97
C ALA A 37 -4.04 0.32 -11.12
N PRO A 38 -4.97 1.30 -11.15
CA PRO A 38 -5.93 1.40 -12.27
C PRO A 38 -5.31 1.68 -13.63
N GLN A 39 -4.08 2.19 -13.66
CA GLN A 39 -3.38 2.57 -14.90
C GLN A 39 -2.25 1.61 -15.27
N SER A 40 -2.14 0.51 -14.56
CA SER A 40 -1.03 -0.45 -14.73
C SER A 40 -1.55 -1.84 -15.01
N SER A 41 -0.75 -2.65 -15.72
CA SER A 41 -1.08 -4.04 -16.00
C SER A 41 -0.61 -4.95 -14.86
N PRO A 42 -1.51 -5.61 -14.13
CA PRO A 42 -1.11 -6.52 -13.06
C PRO A 42 -0.32 -7.73 -13.56
N ALA A 43 -0.59 -8.20 -14.80
CA ALA A 43 0.15 -9.30 -15.38
C ALA A 43 1.63 -8.96 -15.63
N GLN A 44 1.97 -7.67 -15.71
CA GLN A 44 3.30 -7.18 -15.99
C GLN A 44 3.95 -6.53 -14.77
N ILE A 45 3.54 -6.91 -13.56
CA ILE A 45 4.16 -6.37 -12.34
C ILE A 45 5.67 -6.59 -12.39
N PRO A 46 6.49 -5.53 -12.19
CA PRO A 46 7.94 -5.66 -12.28
C PRO A 46 8.52 -6.57 -11.21
N PRO A 47 9.63 -7.25 -11.49
CA PRO A 47 10.35 -7.97 -10.44
C PRO A 47 10.93 -7.00 -9.42
N ALA A 48 10.90 -7.39 -8.16
CA ALA A 48 11.46 -6.60 -7.05
C ALA A 48 11.87 -7.50 -5.91
N ASP A 49 12.66 -6.94 -4.98
CA ASP A 49 13.01 -7.61 -3.75
C ASP A 49 11.89 -7.49 -2.72
N MET A 50 11.14 -6.41 -2.80
CA MET A 50 10.05 -6.11 -1.88
C MET A 50 8.94 -5.35 -2.59
N TYR A 51 7.70 -5.60 -2.16
CA TYR A 51 6.50 -4.94 -2.68
C TYR A 51 5.77 -4.23 -1.55
N VAL A 52 5.26 -3.02 -1.84
CA VAL A 52 4.37 -2.29 -0.94
C VAL A 52 3.04 -2.12 -1.66
N PHE A 53 1.95 -2.53 -1.04
CA PHE A 53 0.61 -2.34 -1.59
C PHE A 53 -0.17 -1.38 -0.71
N SER A 54 -0.76 -0.37 -1.32
CA SER A 54 -1.54 0.65 -0.62
C SER A 54 -2.95 0.73 -1.19
N GLY A 55 -3.93 0.66 -0.32
CA GLY A 55 -5.33 0.79 -0.69
C GLY A 55 -6.19 1.26 0.45
N ALA A 56 -7.35 1.84 0.12
CA ALA A 56 -8.33 2.30 1.09
C ALA A 56 -9.36 1.21 1.38
N ALA A 57 -9.83 1.14 2.62
CA ALA A 57 -11.06 0.45 2.94
C ALA A 57 -12.23 1.32 2.48
N GLU A 58 -13.11 0.76 1.69
CA GLU A 58 -14.37 1.40 1.30
C GLU A 58 -15.54 0.69 1.95
N ALA A 59 -16.75 1.29 1.93
CA ALA A 59 -17.92 0.96 2.76
C ALA A 59 -18.09 -0.53 3.14
N PHE A 60 -17.86 -1.46 2.23
CA PHE A 60 -18.05 -2.90 2.48
C PHE A 60 -16.84 -3.74 2.07
N GLY A 61 -15.68 -3.12 1.87
CA GLY A 61 -14.53 -3.88 1.46
C GLY A 61 -13.31 -3.03 1.13
N LEU A 62 -12.50 -3.57 0.27
CA LEU A 62 -11.29 -2.95 -0.22
C LEU A 62 -11.61 -2.19 -1.50
N ALA A 63 -10.96 -1.03 -1.69
CA ALA A 63 -11.09 -0.24 -2.91
C ALA A 63 -10.83 -1.09 -4.15
N LYS A 64 -11.68 -0.92 -5.16
CA LYS A 64 -11.70 -1.78 -6.36
C LYS A 64 -10.37 -1.77 -7.11
N GLY A 65 -9.73 -0.61 -7.28
CA GLY A 65 -8.49 -0.49 -8.06
C GLY A 65 -7.38 -1.39 -7.55
N ILE A 66 -7.07 -1.32 -6.26
CA ILE A 66 -6.03 -2.16 -5.67
C ILE A 66 -6.47 -3.63 -5.56
N LYS A 67 -7.73 -3.86 -5.25
CA LYS A 67 -8.29 -5.21 -5.16
C LYS A 67 -8.16 -5.95 -6.48
N ASP A 68 -8.58 -5.33 -7.58
CA ASP A 68 -8.51 -5.93 -8.91
C ASP A 68 -7.05 -6.19 -9.33
N TYR A 69 -6.16 -5.24 -9.05
CA TYR A 69 -4.74 -5.41 -9.35
C TYR A 69 -4.17 -6.64 -8.63
N MET A 70 -4.37 -6.73 -7.32
CA MET A 70 -3.85 -7.85 -6.54
C MET A 70 -4.43 -9.19 -6.97
N ASN A 71 -5.73 -9.23 -7.30
CA ASN A 71 -6.37 -10.46 -7.76
C ASN A 71 -5.87 -10.91 -9.15
N ASN A 72 -5.48 -9.99 -10.01
CA ASN A 72 -5.08 -10.29 -11.38
C ASN A 72 -3.57 -10.37 -11.61
N MET A 73 -2.76 -10.03 -10.62
CA MET A 73 -1.32 -10.22 -10.72
C MET A 73 -0.95 -11.70 -10.58
N PRO A 74 0.23 -12.13 -11.09
CA PRO A 74 0.67 -13.52 -10.91
C PRO A 74 1.01 -13.82 -9.44
N GLU A 75 1.14 -15.10 -9.12
CA GLU A 75 1.72 -15.52 -7.85
C GLU A 75 3.17 -14.99 -7.78
N LEU A 76 3.53 -14.51 -6.60
CA LEU A 76 4.89 -14.04 -6.32
C LEU A 76 5.43 -14.79 -5.09
N GLN A 77 5.48 -16.11 -5.21
CA GLN A 77 5.80 -17.03 -4.11
C GLN A 77 7.09 -16.64 -3.40
N GLY A 78 6.98 -16.47 -2.08
CA GLY A 78 8.11 -16.16 -1.22
C GLY A 78 8.56 -14.70 -1.25
N LYS A 79 8.00 -13.86 -2.14
CA LYS A 79 8.33 -12.43 -2.17
C LYS A 79 7.72 -11.71 -0.98
N LYS A 80 8.47 -10.76 -0.43
CA LYS A 80 8.07 -9.98 0.74
C LYS A 80 7.18 -8.82 0.36
N TYR A 81 6.20 -8.51 1.22
CA TYR A 81 5.35 -7.34 1.02
C TYR A 81 5.02 -6.64 2.33
N ALA A 82 4.70 -5.36 2.22
CA ALA A 82 4.17 -4.54 3.29
C ALA A 82 2.89 -3.85 2.84
N LEU A 83 2.03 -3.48 3.78
CA LEU A 83 0.71 -2.93 3.49
C LEU A 83 0.55 -1.52 4.08
N ILE A 84 -0.10 -0.66 3.31
CA ILE A 84 -0.62 0.63 3.77
C ILE A 84 -2.13 0.62 3.57
N ASN A 85 -2.89 0.92 4.61
CA ASN A 85 -4.35 1.01 4.53
C ASN A 85 -4.84 2.32 5.12
N THR A 86 -5.70 3.02 4.39
CA THR A 86 -6.43 4.17 4.91
C THR A 86 -7.90 3.76 5.08
N HIS A 87 -8.53 4.22 6.16
CA HIS A 87 -9.89 3.81 6.49
C HIS A 87 -10.64 4.91 7.24
N GLY A 88 -11.93 5.02 6.98
CA GLY A 88 -12.79 5.99 7.66
C GLY A 88 -13.35 5.45 8.98
N MET A 89 -13.58 4.15 9.06
CA MET A 89 -14.08 3.48 10.27
C MET A 89 -12.94 3.26 11.27
N SER A 90 -13.28 2.94 12.52
CA SER A 90 -12.29 2.77 13.58
C SER A 90 -11.32 1.61 13.35
N LYS A 91 -11.75 0.57 12.62
CA LYS A 91 -10.92 -0.62 12.35
C LYS A 91 -10.39 -0.62 10.92
N PRO A 92 -9.11 -1.02 10.71
CA PRO A 92 -8.52 -1.10 9.37
C PRO A 92 -8.96 -2.37 8.63
N ARG A 93 -10.22 -2.44 8.25
CA ARG A 93 -10.82 -3.64 7.66
C ARG A 93 -10.24 -4.06 6.31
N GLY A 94 -9.53 -3.16 5.64
CA GLY A 94 -8.85 -3.49 4.39
C GLY A 94 -7.63 -4.39 4.57
N LEU A 95 -6.94 -4.30 5.71
CA LEU A 95 -5.72 -5.08 5.95
C LEU A 95 -5.93 -6.60 5.88
N PRO A 96 -6.92 -7.19 6.59
CA PRO A 96 -7.13 -8.63 6.47
C PRO A 96 -7.49 -9.08 5.05
N LYS A 97 -8.20 -8.24 4.30
CA LYS A 97 -8.59 -8.55 2.92
C LYS A 97 -7.38 -8.54 1.98
N MET A 98 -6.51 -7.56 2.12
CA MET A 98 -5.25 -7.49 1.37
C MET A 98 -4.36 -8.69 1.68
N GLU A 99 -4.19 -9.01 2.97
CA GLU A 99 -3.38 -10.15 3.40
C GLU A 99 -3.90 -11.47 2.87
N LYS A 100 -5.23 -11.66 2.87
CA LYS A 100 -5.85 -12.87 2.34
C LYS A 100 -5.51 -13.09 0.86
N ILE A 101 -5.49 -12.02 0.08
CA ILE A 101 -5.13 -12.11 -1.34
C ILE A 101 -3.62 -12.38 -1.48
N LEU A 102 -2.79 -11.57 -0.86
CA LEU A 102 -1.35 -11.61 -1.08
C LEU A 102 -0.68 -12.84 -0.45
N SER A 103 -0.96 -13.14 0.80
CA SER A 103 -0.42 -14.32 1.46
C SER A 103 -1.14 -15.60 1.05
N GLY A 104 -2.46 -15.54 0.93
CA GLY A 104 -3.27 -16.72 0.61
C GLY A 104 -3.21 -17.11 -0.86
N LYS A 105 -3.54 -16.18 -1.77
CA LYS A 105 -3.62 -16.48 -3.20
C LYS A 105 -2.30 -16.32 -3.94
N LYS A 106 -1.48 -15.35 -3.55
CA LYS A 106 -0.24 -15.01 -4.26
C LYS A 106 1.02 -15.58 -3.61
N LYS A 107 0.87 -16.25 -2.48
CA LYS A 107 1.96 -16.98 -1.79
C LYS A 107 3.10 -16.07 -1.35
N MET A 108 2.80 -14.82 -1.06
CA MET A 108 3.77 -13.83 -0.60
C MET A 108 3.91 -13.86 0.92
N VAL A 109 4.95 -13.20 1.45
CA VAL A 109 5.27 -13.15 2.87
C VAL A 109 5.14 -11.72 3.39
N LYS A 110 4.21 -11.50 4.31
CA LYS A 110 4.02 -10.18 4.93
C LYS A 110 5.18 -9.86 5.88
N VAL A 111 5.77 -8.67 5.74
CA VAL A 111 6.82 -8.20 6.65
C VAL A 111 6.35 -7.08 7.57
N SER A 112 5.40 -6.25 7.15
CA SER A 112 4.88 -5.16 7.99
C SER A 112 3.56 -4.63 7.44
N GLU A 113 2.88 -3.83 8.26
CA GLU A 113 1.69 -3.10 7.85
C GLU A 113 1.55 -1.82 8.67
N ILE A 114 0.93 -0.81 8.07
CA ILE A 114 0.57 0.43 8.73
C ILE A 114 -0.80 0.89 8.24
N HIS A 115 -1.56 1.55 9.10
CA HIS A 115 -2.86 2.09 8.71
C HIS A 115 -3.11 3.44 9.35
N PHE A 116 -3.97 4.23 8.70
CA PHE A 116 -4.39 5.54 9.21
C PHE A 116 -5.90 5.68 9.10
N GLN A 117 -6.53 6.09 10.19
CA GLN A 117 -7.92 6.51 10.13
C GLN A 117 -7.98 7.92 9.54
N VAL A 118 -8.78 8.11 8.48
CA VAL A 118 -8.95 9.41 7.83
C VAL A 118 -10.17 10.12 8.40
N GLY A 119 -10.03 11.43 8.61
CA GLY A 119 -11.05 12.26 9.24
C GLY A 119 -12.00 12.94 8.25
N LYS A 120 -12.59 14.06 8.68
CA LYS A 120 -13.64 14.78 7.94
C LYS A 120 -13.21 15.25 6.56
N GLU A 121 -11.92 15.56 6.37
CA GLU A 121 -11.39 16.05 5.10
C GLU A 121 -10.91 14.92 4.17
N ALA A 122 -11.34 13.68 4.41
CA ALA A 122 -10.93 12.53 3.61
C ALA A 122 -11.24 12.72 2.12
N ASN A 123 -12.42 13.26 1.79
CA ASN A 123 -12.87 13.44 0.41
C ASN A 123 -12.10 14.52 -0.35
N THR A 124 -11.34 15.37 0.33
CA THR A 124 -10.50 16.40 -0.28
C THR A 124 -9.02 15.99 -0.30
N GLY A 125 -8.70 14.78 0.17
CA GLY A 125 -7.32 14.30 0.26
C GLY A 125 -6.56 14.85 1.48
N ASN A 126 -7.24 15.45 2.44
CA ASN A 126 -6.65 16.05 3.64
C ASN A 126 -7.12 15.36 4.93
N GLY A 127 -7.46 14.08 4.84
CA GLY A 127 -7.98 13.32 5.97
C GLY A 127 -6.96 12.65 6.86
N LEU A 128 -5.68 12.65 6.48
CA LEU A 128 -4.63 11.98 7.26
C LEU A 128 -4.38 12.71 8.60
N PRO A 129 -4.07 11.97 9.66
CA PRO A 129 -3.77 12.56 10.96
C PRO A 129 -2.47 13.35 10.93
N ALA A 130 -2.36 14.36 11.80
CA ALA A 130 -1.10 15.08 11.99
C ALA A 130 0.02 14.09 12.38
N GLY A 131 1.21 14.27 11.84
CA GLY A 131 2.34 13.40 12.13
C GLY A 131 2.40 12.11 11.32
N TYR A 132 1.50 11.89 10.37
CA TYR A 132 1.50 10.68 9.56
C TYR A 132 2.82 10.49 8.81
N GLU A 133 3.45 11.58 8.36
CA GLU A 133 4.72 11.52 7.63
C GLU A 133 5.85 10.95 8.50
N ALA A 134 5.98 11.45 9.73
CA ALA A 134 6.97 10.93 10.67
C ALA A 134 6.73 9.46 11.01
N GLN A 135 5.47 9.05 11.15
CA GLN A 135 5.11 7.65 11.38
C GLN A 135 5.52 6.77 10.20
N LEU A 136 5.29 7.23 8.97
CA LEU A 136 5.66 6.48 7.77
C LEU A 136 7.18 6.36 7.62
N VAL A 137 7.93 7.43 7.88
CA VAL A 137 9.40 7.38 7.84
C VAL A 137 9.93 6.38 8.84
N GLN A 138 9.42 6.38 10.07
CA GLN A 138 9.81 5.43 11.10
C GLN A 138 9.42 4.00 10.72
N TRP A 139 8.24 3.82 10.15
CA TRP A 139 7.75 2.52 9.69
C TRP A 139 8.68 1.91 8.62
N VAL A 140 9.05 2.71 7.63
CA VAL A 140 10.01 2.29 6.58
C VAL A 140 11.33 1.85 7.20
N ALA A 141 11.86 2.60 8.17
CA ALA A 141 13.12 2.25 8.85
C ALA A 141 13.04 0.89 9.56
N GLY A 142 11.85 0.44 9.93
CA GLY A 142 11.64 -0.83 10.62
C GLY A 142 11.75 -2.06 9.71
N PHE A 143 11.58 -1.92 8.39
CA PHE A 143 11.64 -3.08 7.49
C PHE A 143 12.57 -2.88 6.28
N ALA A 144 13.04 -1.70 6.08
CA ALA A 144 13.90 -1.36 4.93
C ALA A 144 15.08 -0.48 5.38
#